data_4734e2575b50da3638123d86486ec0e8
#
_entry.id   4734e2575b50da3638123d86486ec0e8
#
_cell.length_a   1.000
_cell.length_b   1.000
_cell.length_c   1.000
_cell.angle_alpha   90.00
_cell.angle_beta   90.00
_cell.angle_gamma   90.00
#
_symmetry.space_group_name_H-M   'P 1'
#
loop_
_entity.id
_entity.type
_entity.pdbx_description
1 polymer ?
#
loop_
_entity_poly.entity_id
_entity_poly.type
_entity_poly.pdbx_seq_one_letter_code
_entity_poly.pdbx_strand_id
1 'polypeptide(L)'
;MDDDFRLEELALHHKRELFRCASRSIEEYLRTLARKQDRNDSTRVHVYANGHGRIAGYFTLSAATLELRDLPEEIQRGRPKFPLPATLLGRFGVDREFENRGLGSLLLGLALVNAYAASKLVASAAIVLTIANDASERASALYRKYGFLPLPSNTNRMILMMSVVRENLDREDRLE
;
A
#
# COMPACT_ATOMS: atom_id res chain seq x y z
N MET A 1 -9.32 -8.38 26.79
CA MET A 1 -10.12 -7.43 25.99
C MET A 1 -9.69 -7.62 24.55
N ASP A 2 -10.55 -8.22 23.74
CA ASP A 2 -10.34 -8.25 22.29
C ASP A 2 -10.43 -6.80 21.81
N ASP A 3 -9.27 -6.19 21.57
CA ASP A 3 -9.19 -4.94 20.84
C ASP A 3 -9.53 -5.26 19.40
N ASP A 4 -10.80 -5.07 19.04
CA ASP A 4 -11.31 -5.33 17.70
C ASP A 4 -10.72 -4.31 16.71
N PHE A 5 -9.57 -4.66 16.14
CA PHE A 5 -8.92 -3.85 15.11
C PHE A 5 -9.60 -4.06 13.77
N ARG A 6 -9.87 -2.96 13.07
CA ARG A 6 -10.45 -2.97 11.73
C ARG A 6 -9.84 -1.89 10.84
N LEU A 7 -10.01 -2.06 9.52
CA LEU A 7 -9.59 -1.05 8.56
C LEU A 7 -10.61 0.09 8.52
N GLU A 8 -10.13 1.31 8.69
CA GLU A 8 -10.93 2.53 8.68
C GLU A 8 -10.24 3.63 7.87
N GLU A 9 -11.00 4.62 7.41
CA GLU A 9 -10.43 5.88 6.92
C GLU A 9 -9.89 6.70 8.09
N LEU A 10 -8.81 7.45 7.85
CA LEU A 10 -8.20 8.28 8.88
C LEU A 10 -9.17 9.36 9.38
N ALA A 11 -9.43 9.35 10.68
CA ALA A 11 -10.36 10.28 11.35
C ALA A 11 -9.70 10.99 12.54
N LEU A 12 -10.43 11.94 13.12
CA LEU A 12 -9.95 12.79 14.23
C LEU A 12 -9.61 12.00 15.49
N HIS A 13 -10.37 10.94 15.76
CA HIS A 13 -10.22 10.15 16.99
C HIS A 13 -9.00 9.24 16.96
N HIS A 14 -8.38 9.02 15.78
CA HIS A 14 -7.19 8.18 15.67
C HIS A 14 -5.97 8.86 16.30
N LYS A 15 -5.32 8.15 17.21
CA LYS A 15 -4.20 8.63 18.03
C LYS A 15 -2.87 8.49 17.28
N ARG A 16 -2.68 9.32 16.23
CA ARG A 16 -1.49 9.31 15.37
C ARG A 16 -0.20 9.57 16.10
N GLU A 17 -0.25 10.35 17.17
CA GLU A 17 0.88 10.71 18.01
C GLU A 17 1.48 9.53 18.77
N LEU A 18 0.70 8.45 18.93
CA LEU A 18 1.15 7.21 19.58
C LEU A 18 1.83 6.23 18.61
N PHE A 19 1.66 6.43 17.30
CA PHE A 19 2.22 5.53 16.30
C PHE A 19 3.74 5.59 16.27
N ARG A 20 4.38 4.43 16.30
CA ARG A 20 5.85 4.26 16.22
C ARG A 20 6.17 3.12 15.26
N CYS A 21 7.06 3.36 14.31
CA CYS A 21 7.50 2.30 13.40
C CYS A 21 9.01 2.35 13.16
N ALA A 22 9.54 1.34 12.46
CA ALA A 22 10.97 1.22 12.18
C ALA A 22 11.48 2.35 11.27
N SER A 23 10.67 2.77 10.29
CA SER A 23 10.99 3.88 9.40
C SER A 23 10.53 5.20 10.01
N ARG A 24 11.48 6.08 10.30
CA ARG A 24 11.18 7.42 10.82
C ARG A 24 10.36 8.25 9.83
N SER A 25 10.64 8.14 8.55
CA SER A 25 9.91 8.90 7.52
C SER A 25 8.44 8.49 7.43
N ILE A 26 8.13 7.20 7.60
CA ILE A 26 6.77 6.67 7.63
C ILE A 26 6.05 7.11 8.91
N GLU A 27 6.72 7.06 10.06
CA GLU A 27 6.19 7.53 11.34
C GLU A 27 5.84 9.03 11.31
N GLU A 28 6.79 9.86 10.91
CA GLU A 28 6.62 11.32 10.85
C GLU A 28 5.50 11.72 9.87
N TYR A 29 5.40 11.03 8.74
CA TYR A 29 4.34 11.30 7.76
C TYR A 29 2.94 11.13 8.38
N LEU A 30 2.68 10.01 9.06
CA LEU A 30 1.36 9.77 9.68
C LEU A 30 1.04 10.84 10.73
N ARG A 31 2.03 11.25 11.51
CA ARG A 31 1.86 12.21 12.59
C ARG A 31 1.62 13.63 12.10
N THR A 32 2.27 14.03 11.00
CA THR A 32 2.35 15.44 10.60
C THR A 32 1.59 15.76 9.31
N LEU A 33 1.67 14.93 8.29
CA LEU A 33 1.20 15.25 6.94
C LEU A 33 -0.06 14.48 6.50
N ALA A 34 -0.24 13.26 6.98
CA ALA A 34 -1.26 12.33 6.48
C ALA A 34 -2.66 12.97 6.46
N ARG A 35 -3.07 13.57 7.55
CA ARG A 35 -4.40 14.18 7.65
C ARG A 35 -4.59 15.38 6.72
N LYS A 36 -3.55 16.18 6.52
CA LYS A 36 -3.62 17.31 5.60
C LYS A 36 -3.77 16.83 4.16
N GLN A 37 -3.00 15.81 3.77
CA GLN A 37 -3.04 15.26 2.42
C GLN A 37 -4.34 14.49 2.15
N ASP A 38 -4.89 13.80 3.14
CA ASP A 38 -6.18 13.14 3.02
C ASP A 38 -7.32 14.15 2.83
N ARG A 39 -7.33 15.23 3.60
CA ARG A 39 -8.36 16.29 3.52
C ARG A 39 -8.35 17.10 2.23
N ASN A 40 -7.19 17.25 1.58
CA ASN A 40 -7.07 17.98 0.31
C ASN A 40 -7.09 17.06 -0.92
N ASP A 41 -7.55 15.83 -0.74
CA ASP A 41 -7.71 14.82 -1.80
C ASP A 41 -6.40 14.41 -2.52
N SER A 42 -5.24 14.68 -1.91
CA SER A 42 -3.95 14.29 -2.48
C SER A 42 -3.67 12.80 -2.30
N THR A 43 -4.25 12.19 -1.27
CA THR A 43 -4.13 10.75 -0.96
C THR A 43 -5.29 10.31 -0.11
N ARG A 44 -5.57 9.00 -0.07
CA ARG A 44 -6.46 8.39 0.93
C ARG A 44 -5.62 7.65 1.95
N VAL A 45 -5.87 7.93 3.21
CA VAL A 45 -5.16 7.32 4.33
C VAL A 45 -6.07 6.31 5.02
N HIS A 46 -5.66 5.06 4.98
CA HIS A 46 -6.35 3.95 5.64
C HIS A 46 -5.55 3.53 6.86
N VAL A 47 -6.20 3.40 7.99
CA VAL A 47 -5.60 2.96 9.25
C VAL A 47 -6.23 1.65 9.71
N TYR A 48 -5.41 0.74 10.23
CA TYR A 48 -5.87 -0.44 10.94
C TYR A 48 -5.85 -0.11 12.43
N ALA A 49 -7.02 0.15 12.99
CA ALA A 49 -7.15 0.74 14.33
C ALA A 49 -8.26 0.08 15.13
N ASN A 50 -8.16 0.18 16.46
CA ASN A 50 -9.20 -0.28 17.37
C ASN A 50 -10.20 0.82 17.72
N GLY A 51 -11.28 0.45 18.41
CA GLY A 51 -12.34 1.37 18.81
C GLY A 51 -11.89 2.51 19.74
N HIS A 52 -10.70 2.42 20.32
CA HIS A 52 -10.07 3.48 21.14
C HIS A 52 -9.16 4.40 20.33
N GLY A 53 -9.09 4.22 19.01
CA GLY A 53 -8.27 5.02 18.10
C GLY A 53 -6.77 4.65 18.09
N ARG A 54 -6.36 3.53 18.69
CA ARG A 54 -4.98 3.04 18.63
C ARG A 54 -4.71 2.45 17.24
N ILE A 55 -3.74 3.01 16.54
CA ILE A 55 -3.36 2.59 15.19
C ILE A 55 -2.29 1.51 15.28
N ALA A 56 -2.56 0.33 14.73
CA ALA A 56 -1.61 -0.77 14.64
C ALA A 56 -0.82 -0.75 13.32
N GLY A 57 -1.40 -0.16 12.27
CA GLY A 57 -0.75 0.00 10.97
C GLY A 57 -1.54 0.94 10.08
N TYR A 58 -0.92 1.38 8.99
CA TYR A 58 -1.60 2.21 8.01
C TYR A 58 -0.99 2.08 6.62
N PHE A 59 -1.75 2.47 5.63
CA PHE A 59 -1.27 2.66 4.27
C PHE A 59 -1.97 3.84 3.58
N THR A 60 -1.37 4.32 2.49
CA THR A 60 -1.97 5.39 1.69
C THR A 60 -2.11 4.96 0.23
N LEU A 61 -3.22 5.36 -0.38
CA LEU A 61 -3.49 5.14 -1.80
C LEU A 61 -3.73 6.47 -2.50
N SER A 62 -3.16 6.63 -3.68
CA SER A 62 -3.45 7.76 -4.57
C SER A 62 -3.32 7.36 -6.04
N ALA A 63 -3.84 8.20 -6.94
CA ALA A 63 -3.67 8.01 -8.36
C ALA A 63 -2.21 8.23 -8.77
N ALA A 64 -1.74 7.47 -9.75
CA ALA A 64 -0.40 7.59 -10.32
C ALA A 64 -0.43 7.29 -11.81
N THR A 65 0.67 7.58 -12.48
CA THR A 65 0.92 7.25 -13.88
C THR A 65 2.28 6.56 -14.00
N LEU A 66 2.34 5.52 -14.83
CA LEU A 66 3.56 4.81 -15.15
C LEU A 66 3.89 5.01 -16.63
N GLU A 67 5.11 5.44 -16.91
CA GLU A 67 5.62 5.46 -18.27
C GLU A 67 5.91 4.04 -18.74
N LEU A 68 5.42 3.67 -19.92
CA LEU A 68 5.57 2.32 -20.44
C LEU A 68 7.04 1.90 -20.55
N ARG A 69 7.93 2.84 -20.94
CA ARG A 69 9.38 2.63 -21.06
C ARG A 69 10.09 2.24 -19.76
N ASP A 70 9.48 2.58 -18.61
CA ASP A 70 10.05 2.29 -17.29
C ASP A 70 9.69 0.88 -16.78
N LEU A 71 8.79 0.20 -17.50
CA LEU A 71 8.33 -1.14 -17.14
C LEU A 71 9.27 -2.23 -17.68
N PRO A 72 9.28 -3.42 -17.07
CA PRO A 72 9.94 -4.60 -17.65
C PRO A 72 9.44 -4.88 -19.07
N GLU A 73 10.34 -5.32 -19.96
CA GLU A 73 10.02 -5.56 -21.38
C GLU A 73 8.84 -6.52 -21.58
N GLU A 74 8.72 -7.53 -20.73
CA GLU A 74 7.62 -8.50 -20.80
C GLU A 74 6.26 -7.82 -20.61
N ILE A 75 6.22 -6.78 -19.76
CA ILE A 75 5.00 -6.01 -19.50
C ILE A 75 4.73 -5.01 -20.62
N GLN A 76 5.77 -4.49 -21.28
CA GLN A 76 5.62 -3.55 -22.40
C GLN A 76 5.01 -4.20 -23.64
N ARG A 77 5.27 -5.49 -23.86
CA ARG A 77 4.85 -6.21 -25.07
C ARG A 77 3.33 -6.18 -25.25
N GLY A 78 2.90 -5.81 -26.46
CA GLY A 78 1.49 -5.79 -26.84
C GLY A 78 0.68 -4.65 -26.21
N ARG A 79 1.31 -3.71 -25.52
CA ARG A 79 0.64 -2.53 -24.94
C ARG A 79 0.80 -1.31 -25.84
N PRO A 80 -0.23 -0.44 -25.92
CA PRO A 80 -0.10 0.87 -26.55
C PRO A 80 1.01 1.70 -25.88
N LYS A 81 1.67 2.55 -26.64
CA LYS A 81 2.74 3.45 -26.15
C LYS A 81 2.19 4.66 -25.37
N PHE A 82 1.19 4.45 -24.53
CA PHE A 82 0.62 5.49 -23.67
C PHE A 82 1.02 5.24 -22.22
N PRO A 83 1.11 6.31 -21.40
CA PRO A 83 1.25 6.15 -19.95
C PRO A 83 0.11 5.28 -19.38
N LEU A 84 0.45 4.41 -18.45
CA LEU A 84 -0.53 3.53 -17.81
C LEU A 84 -1.08 4.18 -16.54
N PRO A 85 -2.40 4.20 -16.34
CA PRO A 85 -2.98 4.56 -15.07
C PRO A 85 -2.57 3.54 -14.02
N ALA A 86 -2.19 4.02 -12.84
CA ALA A 86 -1.76 3.18 -11.74
C ALA A 86 -2.30 3.70 -10.41
N THR A 87 -2.25 2.86 -9.40
CA THR A 87 -2.50 3.22 -8.01
C THR A 87 -1.17 3.25 -7.26
N LEU A 88 -0.86 4.36 -6.62
CA LEU A 88 0.32 4.49 -5.77
C LEU A 88 -0.01 4.02 -4.34
N LEU A 89 0.68 2.98 -3.88
CA LEU A 89 0.81 2.65 -2.47
C LEU A 89 1.94 3.53 -1.92
N GLY A 90 1.59 4.72 -1.43
CA GLY A 90 2.56 5.78 -1.15
C GLY A 90 3.29 5.61 0.18
N ARG A 91 2.57 5.24 1.22
CA ARG A 91 3.10 4.96 2.56
C ARG A 91 2.54 3.65 3.05
N PHE A 92 3.35 2.95 3.83
CA PHE A 92 2.97 1.69 4.43
C PHE A 92 3.79 1.47 5.70
N GLY A 93 3.13 1.29 6.83
CA GLY A 93 3.81 1.11 8.11
C GLY A 93 3.01 0.29 9.10
N VAL A 94 3.74 -0.48 9.91
CA VAL A 94 3.22 -1.24 11.04
C VAL A 94 3.83 -0.68 12.31
N ASP A 95 3.01 -0.48 13.33
CA ASP A 95 3.49 -0.01 14.63
C ASP A 95 4.33 -1.09 15.32
N ARG A 96 5.42 -0.67 15.99
CA ARG A 96 6.40 -1.57 16.63
C ARG A 96 5.78 -2.56 17.61
N GLU A 97 4.74 -2.15 18.32
CA GLU A 97 4.06 -3.03 19.28
C GLU A 97 3.33 -4.19 18.60
N PHE A 98 3.00 -4.04 17.31
CA PHE A 98 2.25 -5.01 16.53
C PHE A 98 3.11 -5.74 15.49
N GLU A 99 4.40 -5.47 15.41
CA GLU A 99 5.33 -6.19 14.54
C GLU A 99 5.43 -7.68 14.92
N ASN A 100 5.87 -8.49 13.97
CA ASN A 100 6.10 -9.94 14.13
C ASN A 100 4.83 -10.76 14.46
N ARG A 101 3.65 -10.23 14.17
CA ARG A 101 2.35 -10.90 14.38
C ARG A 101 1.58 -11.12 13.06
N GLY A 102 2.26 -11.05 11.93
CA GLY A 102 1.63 -11.18 10.61
C GLY A 102 0.88 -9.93 10.12
N LEU A 103 0.84 -8.85 10.91
CA LEU A 103 0.08 -7.64 10.58
C LEU A 103 0.55 -6.99 9.28
N GLY A 104 1.85 -7.03 8.95
CA GLY A 104 2.36 -6.49 7.68
C GLY A 104 1.73 -7.20 6.48
N SER A 105 1.62 -8.52 6.52
CA SER A 105 0.96 -9.31 5.45
C SER A 105 -0.53 -9.00 5.36
N LEU A 106 -1.23 -8.96 6.48
CA LEU A 106 -2.65 -8.60 6.52
C LEU A 106 -2.88 -7.20 5.94
N LEU A 107 -2.11 -6.22 6.39
CA LEU A 107 -2.24 -4.83 5.98
C LEU A 107 -1.97 -4.65 4.47
N LEU A 108 -0.95 -5.34 3.94
CA LEU A 108 -0.67 -5.32 2.51
C LEU A 108 -1.81 -5.98 1.72
N GLY A 109 -2.33 -7.11 2.16
CA GLY A 109 -3.50 -7.75 1.57
C GLY A 109 -4.70 -6.79 1.51
N LEU A 110 -5.00 -6.10 2.61
CA LEU A 110 -6.06 -5.09 2.67
C LEU A 110 -5.82 -3.92 1.70
N ALA A 111 -4.58 -3.46 1.56
CA ALA A 111 -4.22 -2.42 0.60
C ALA A 111 -4.46 -2.87 -0.85
N LEU A 112 -4.09 -4.12 -1.18
CA LEU A 112 -4.30 -4.70 -2.51
C LEU A 112 -5.79 -4.86 -2.83
N VAL A 113 -6.59 -5.36 -1.88
CA VAL A 113 -8.05 -5.49 -2.03
C VAL A 113 -8.70 -4.12 -2.26
N ASN A 114 -8.31 -3.09 -1.49
CA ASN A 114 -8.84 -1.74 -1.68
C ASN A 114 -8.45 -1.13 -3.02
N ALA A 115 -7.19 -1.29 -3.43
CA ALA A 115 -6.72 -0.82 -4.74
C ALA A 115 -7.46 -1.54 -5.89
N TYR A 116 -7.68 -2.84 -5.77
CA TYR A 116 -8.44 -3.62 -6.75
C TYR A 116 -9.90 -3.17 -6.82
N ALA A 117 -10.56 -2.98 -5.68
CA ALA A 117 -11.94 -2.48 -5.64
C ALA A 117 -12.05 -1.10 -6.32
N ALA A 118 -11.13 -0.18 -6.05
CA ALA A 118 -11.07 1.13 -6.69
C ALA A 118 -10.86 1.02 -8.20
N SER A 119 -10.07 0.04 -8.68
CA SER A 119 -9.82 -0.18 -10.10
C SER A 119 -11.05 -0.63 -10.91
N LYS A 120 -12.12 -1.07 -10.23
CA LYS A 120 -13.41 -1.37 -10.86
C LYS A 120 -14.21 -0.11 -11.21
N LEU A 121 -13.94 0.98 -10.52
CA LEU A 121 -14.61 2.26 -10.71
C LEU A 121 -13.78 3.19 -11.60
N VAL A 122 -12.47 3.23 -11.39
CA VAL A 122 -11.52 4.01 -12.16
C VAL A 122 -10.36 3.12 -12.56
N ALA A 123 -10.15 2.92 -13.85
CA ALA A 123 -9.14 2.00 -14.36
C ALA A 123 -7.75 2.24 -13.76
N SER A 124 -7.12 1.17 -13.31
CA SER A 124 -5.73 1.13 -12.83
C SER A 124 -5.08 -0.16 -13.32
N ALA A 125 -4.01 -0.04 -14.09
CA ALA A 125 -3.33 -1.20 -14.68
C ALA A 125 -2.37 -1.88 -13.70
N ALA A 126 -1.88 -1.14 -12.71
CA ALA A 126 -0.88 -1.63 -11.75
C ALA A 126 -0.94 -0.87 -10.42
N ILE A 127 -0.40 -1.50 -9.39
CA ILE A 127 -0.04 -0.86 -8.12
C ILE A 127 1.45 -0.58 -8.16
N VAL A 128 1.85 0.65 -7.87
CA VAL A 128 3.25 1.06 -7.78
C VAL A 128 3.56 1.52 -6.36
N LEU A 129 4.75 1.21 -5.89
CA LEU A 129 5.26 1.70 -4.62
C LEU A 129 6.73 2.12 -4.74
N THR A 130 7.19 2.93 -3.80
CA THR A 130 8.61 3.22 -3.62
C THR A 130 9.00 2.81 -2.21
N ILE A 131 10.02 1.97 -2.12
CA ILE A 131 10.57 1.54 -0.83
C ILE A 131 11.23 2.77 -0.19
N ALA A 132 10.86 3.08 1.05
CA ALA A 132 11.48 4.17 1.79
C ALA A 132 12.98 3.89 2.00
N ASN A 133 13.82 4.92 1.90
CA ASN A 133 15.28 4.77 2.05
C ASN A 133 15.69 4.23 3.44
N ASP A 134 14.87 4.47 4.45
CA ASP A 134 15.03 3.97 5.81
C ASP A 134 14.17 2.74 6.13
N ALA A 135 13.59 2.12 5.10
CA ALA A 135 12.82 0.89 5.26
C ALA A 135 13.73 -0.31 5.56
N SER A 136 13.21 -1.24 6.36
CA SER A 136 13.89 -2.49 6.64
C SER A 136 13.89 -3.42 5.41
N GLU A 137 14.86 -4.35 5.35
CA GLU A 137 14.86 -5.42 4.33
C GLU A 137 13.59 -6.29 4.37
N ARG A 138 12.93 -6.38 5.53
CA ARG A 138 11.64 -7.06 5.68
C ARG A 138 10.53 -6.45 4.81
N ALA A 139 10.53 -5.13 4.63
CA ALA A 139 9.56 -4.46 3.78
C ALA A 139 9.73 -4.89 2.32
N SER A 140 10.97 -4.91 1.82
CA SER A 140 11.28 -5.38 0.47
C SER A 140 10.91 -6.85 0.27
N ALA A 141 11.23 -7.71 1.25
CA ALA A 141 10.90 -9.12 1.23
C ALA A 141 9.38 -9.35 1.20
N LEU A 142 8.63 -8.57 1.98
CA LEU A 142 7.17 -8.63 1.99
C LEU A 142 6.59 -8.30 0.61
N TYR A 143 7.02 -7.20 -0.01
CA TYR A 143 6.53 -6.83 -1.34
C TYR A 143 6.84 -7.88 -2.40
N ARG A 144 8.06 -8.44 -2.42
CA ARG A 144 8.43 -9.52 -3.33
C ARG A 144 7.59 -10.78 -3.12
N LYS A 145 7.30 -11.13 -1.88
CA LYS A 145 6.42 -12.26 -1.55
C LYS A 145 5.02 -12.13 -2.19
N TYR A 146 4.51 -10.91 -2.30
CA TYR A 146 3.22 -10.63 -2.94
C TYR A 146 3.30 -10.45 -4.46
N GLY A 147 4.48 -10.63 -5.05
CA GLY A 147 4.67 -10.59 -6.50
C GLY A 147 5.05 -9.23 -7.07
N PHE A 148 5.38 -8.25 -6.23
CA PHE A 148 5.94 -6.98 -6.71
C PHE A 148 7.29 -7.19 -7.36
N LEU A 149 7.49 -6.55 -8.52
CA LEU A 149 8.72 -6.59 -9.30
C LEU A 149 9.40 -5.21 -9.26
N PRO A 150 10.73 -5.16 -9.10
CA PRO A 150 11.45 -3.90 -9.18
C PRO A 150 11.41 -3.33 -10.60
N LEU A 151 11.36 -2.01 -10.73
CA LEU A 151 11.49 -1.35 -12.02
C LEU A 151 12.94 -1.36 -12.48
N PRO A 152 13.22 -1.63 -13.78
CA PRO A 152 14.58 -1.67 -14.31
C PRO A 152 15.34 -0.35 -14.14
N SER A 153 14.64 0.78 -14.27
CA SER A 153 15.23 2.13 -14.15
C SER A 153 15.45 2.59 -12.71
N ASN A 154 14.72 2.01 -11.77
CA ASN A 154 14.81 2.35 -10.34
C ASN A 154 14.33 1.17 -9.49
N THR A 155 15.27 0.40 -8.96
CA THR A 155 14.99 -0.82 -8.20
C THR A 155 14.31 -0.58 -6.85
N ASN A 156 14.30 0.66 -6.34
CA ASN A 156 13.52 1.03 -5.15
C ASN A 156 12.04 1.27 -5.48
N ARG A 157 11.68 1.41 -6.75
CA ARG A 157 10.30 1.40 -7.19
C ARG A 157 9.91 -0.02 -7.61
N MET A 158 8.77 -0.45 -7.15
CA MET A 158 8.23 -1.78 -7.45
C MET A 158 6.82 -1.67 -7.99
N ILE A 159 6.46 -2.61 -8.83
CA ILE A 159 5.11 -2.70 -9.41
C ILE A 159 4.50 -4.08 -9.21
N LEU A 160 3.19 -4.10 -9.10
CA LEU A 160 2.36 -5.30 -9.18
C LEU A 160 1.23 -5.04 -10.16
N MET A 161 1.15 -5.84 -11.23
CA MET A 161 0.08 -5.68 -12.22
C MET A 161 -1.28 -6.02 -11.61
N MET A 162 -2.30 -5.25 -11.94
CA MET A 162 -3.66 -5.44 -11.41
C MET A 162 -4.25 -6.80 -11.83
N SER A 163 -3.81 -7.36 -12.96
CA SER A 163 -4.16 -8.73 -13.37
C SER A 163 -3.67 -9.78 -12.36
N VAL A 164 -2.47 -9.62 -11.82
CA VAL A 164 -1.91 -10.52 -10.80
C VAL A 164 -2.68 -10.40 -9.48
N VAL A 165 -3.05 -9.17 -9.07
CA VAL A 165 -3.90 -8.96 -7.89
C VAL A 165 -5.22 -9.71 -8.05
N ARG A 166 -5.88 -9.55 -9.19
CA ARG A 166 -7.13 -10.24 -9.49
C ARG A 166 -6.99 -11.76 -9.42
N GLU A 167 -5.97 -12.31 -10.06
CA GLU A 167 -5.73 -13.77 -10.05
C GLU A 167 -5.50 -14.32 -8.64
N ASN A 168 -4.82 -13.57 -7.80
CA ASN A 168 -4.59 -13.97 -6.40
C ASN A 168 -5.89 -13.96 -5.60
N LEU A 169 -6.72 -12.94 -5.75
CA LEU A 169 -8.02 -12.85 -5.08
C LEU A 169 -8.98 -13.98 -5.56
N ASP A 170 -9.03 -14.22 -6.87
CA ASP A 170 -9.86 -15.31 -7.45
C ASP A 170 -9.43 -16.70 -6.97
N ARG A 171 -8.17 -16.88 -6.55
CA ARG A 171 -7.69 -18.15 -5.97
C ARG A 171 -8.14 -18.33 -4.52
N GLU A 172 -8.09 -17.24 -3.74
CA GLU A 172 -8.55 -17.28 -2.34
C GLU A 172 -10.04 -17.61 -2.26
N ASP A 173 -10.88 -16.98 -3.09
CA ASP A 173 -12.32 -17.24 -3.16
C ASP A 173 -12.67 -18.70 -3.55
N ARG A 174 -11.75 -19.43 -4.19
CA ARG A 174 -11.98 -20.84 -4.57
C ARG A 174 -11.59 -21.84 -3.50
N LEU A 175 -10.92 -21.40 -2.46
CA LEU A 175 -10.43 -22.24 -1.37
C LEU A 175 -11.34 -22.15 -0.12
N GLU A 176 -12.30 -21.25 -0.13
CA GLU A 176 -13.39 -21.14 0.84
C GLU A 176 -14.64 -21.90 0.36
#